data_3f9295ac430cd2d1a8f8a6441e53e75a
#
_entry.id   3f9295ac430cd2d1a8f8a6441e53e75a
#
_cell.length_a   1.000
_cell.length_b   1.000
_cell.length_c   1.000
_cell.angle_alpha   90.00
_cell.angle_beta   90.00
_cell.angle_gamma   90.00
#
_symmetry.space_group_name_H-M   'P 1'
#
loop_
_entity.id
_entity.type
_entity.pdbx_description
1 polymer ?
#
loop_
_entity_poly.entity_id
_entity_poly.type
_entity_poly.pdbx_seq_one_letter_code
_entity_poly.pdbx_strand_id
1 'polypeptide(L)'
;MILSKLTEDDIGICVNYVVDEYSKLSENTKGLAQRMEYAIEDKLGWKVEKDGVMLGFAVVEEFGDKLLVTSLVVGKEYRAGKATWMLFKQILKESGDRGLVYIPIHKDMWASKLCKDGEINNVRAQEWVDKLAKRW
;
A
#
# COMPACT_ATOMS: atom_id res chain seq x y z
N MET A 1 -2.33 6.09 -15.67
CA MET A 1 -2.56 5.42 -14.37
C MET A 1 -3.60 6.17 -13.57
N ILE A 2 -4.55 5.45 -13.02
CA ILE A 2 -5.66 6.02 -12.27
C ILE A 2 -5.66 5.43 -10.86
N LEU A 3 -5.61 6.31 -9.85
CA LEU A 3 -5.78 5.95 -8.44
C LEU A 3 -7.27 6.05 -8.09
N SER A 4 -7.83 5.03 -7.51
CA SER A 4 -9.21 5.02 -7.04
C SER A 4 -9.34 4.19 -5.77
N LYS A 5 -10.49 4.31 -5.10
CA LYS A 5 -10.75 3.52 -3.90
C LYS A 5 -11.08 2.08 -4.26
N LEU A 6 -10.66 1.15 -3.41
CA LEU A 6 -11.06 -0.25 -3.53
C LEU A 6 -12.57 -0.40 -3.31
N THR A 7 -13.15 -1.33 -4.06
CA THR A 7 -14.54 -1.74 -3.93
C THR A 7 -14.61 -3.23 -3.63
N GLU A 8 -15.79 -3.72 -3.25
CA GLU A 8 -16.00 -5.16 -2.98
C GLU A 8 -15.63 -6.03 -4.18
N ASP A 9 -15.86 -5.53 -5.40
CA ASP A 9 -15.52 -6.25 -6.62
C ASP A 9 -14.01 -6.46 -6.81
N ASP A 10 -13.20 -5.66 -6.12
CA ASP A 10 -11.74 -5.75 -6.22
C ASP A 10 -11.13 -6.81 -5.30
N ILE A 11 -11.86 -7.30 -4.30
CA ILE A 11 -11.33 -8.20 -3.28
C ILE A 11 -10.74 -9.48 -3.90
N GLY A 12 -11.51 -10.14 -4.78
CA GLY A 12 -11.05 -11.36 -5.44
C GLY A 12 -9.81 -11.12 -6.30
N ILE A 13 -9.78 -9.99 -7.02
CA ILE A 13 -8.64 -9.61 -7.87
C ILE A 13 -7.40 -9.39 -7.00
N CYS A 14 -7.52 -8.69 -5.89
CA CYS A 14 -6.42 -8.42 -4.97
C CYS A 14 -5.87 -9.69 -4.32
N VAL A 15 -6.75 -10.59 -3.88
CA VAL A 15 -6.33 -11.87 -3.28
C VAL A 15 -5.57 -12.70 -4.31
N ASN A 16 -6.08 -12.84 -5.53
CA ASN A 16 -5.40 -13.56 -6.60
C ASN A 16 -4.06 -12.92 -6.96
N TYR A 17 -4.02 -11.59 -6.96
CA TYR A 17 -2.79 -10.85 -7.23
C TYR A 17 -1.69 -11.18 -6.21
N VAL A 18 -2.04 -11.22 -4.93
CA VAL A 18 -1.09 -11.57 -3.86
C VAL A 18 -0.64 -13.03 -3.98
N VAL A 19 -1.56 -13.95 -4.26
CA VAL A 19 -1.23 -15.36 -4.46
C VAL A 19 -0.25 -15.54 -5.62
N ASP A 20 -0.48 -14.86 -6.74
CA ASP A 20 0.37 -14.97 -7.94
C ASP A 20 1.77 -14.37 -7.72
N GLU A 21 1.84 -13.19 -7.09
CA GLU A 21 3.10 -12.47 -6.86
C GLU A 21 3.90 -12.99 -5.68
N TYR A 22 3.23 -13.57 -4.68
CA TYR A 22 3.82 -13.98 -3.41
C TYR A 22 3.41 -15.40 -3.03
N SER A 23 3.47 -16.32 -3.97
CA SER A 23 3.04 -17.72 -3.75
C SER A 23 3.70 -18.39 -2.54
N LYS A 24 4.91 -17.97 -2.19
CA LYS A 24 5.63 -18.45 -1.01
C LYS A 24 5.12 -17.84 0.31
N LEU A 25 4.25 -16.83 0.24
CA LEU A 25 3.68 -16.12 1.38
C LEU A 25 2.18 -16.40 1.51
N SER A 26 1.72 -17.54 1.02
CA SER A 26 0.29 -17.89 1.01
C SER A 26 -0.36 -17.84 2.39
N GLU A 27 0.39 -18.05 3.45
CA GLU A 27 -0.13 -17.94 4.82
C GLU A 27 -0.52 -16.51 5.18
N ASN A 28 0.15 -15.49 4.60
CA ASN A 28 -0.16 -14.08 4.83
C ASN A 28 -1.39 -13.60 4.07
N THR A 29 -1.93 -14.41 3.16
CA THR A 29 -3.17 -14.08 2.44
C THR A 29 -4.41 -14.45 3.23
N LYS A 30 -4.27 -15.30 4.25
CA LYS A 30 -5.39 -15.62 5.15
C LYS A 30 -5.82 -14.36 5.88
N GLY A 31 -7.08 -14.03 5.77
CA GLY A 31 -7.64 -12.84 6.39
C GLY A 31 -7.46 -11.56 5.55
N LEU A 32 -6.76 -11.61 4.43
CA LEU A 32 -6.63 -10.43 3.55
C LEU A 32 -8.00 -9.95 3.07
N ALA A 33 -8.84 -10.87 2.61
CA ALA A 33 -10.20 -10.53 2.15
C ALA A 33 -11.00 -9.82 3.25
N GLN A 34 -10.94 -10.32 4.47
CA GLN A 34 -11.64 -9.71 5.61
C GLN A 34 -11.09 -8.33 5.95
N ARG A 35 -9.77 -8.17 5.96
CA ARG A 35 -9.13 -6.86 6.18
C ARG A 35 -9.52 -5.86 5.10
N MET A 36 -9.62 -6.34 3.86
CA MET A 36 -10.05 -5.50 2.75
C MET A 36 -11.50 -5.06 2.89
N GLU A 37 -12.39 -5.95 3.36
CA GLU A 37 -13.78 -5.58 3.63
C GLU A 37 -13.86 -4.44 4.64
N TYR A 38 -13.12 -4.52 5.75
CA TYR A 38 -13.07 -3.44 6.74
C TYR A 38 -12.49 -2.15 6.15
N ALA A 39 -11.41 -2.26 5.39
CA ALA A 39 -10.79 -1.09 4.77
C ALA A 39 -11.73 -0.43 3.75
N ILE A 40 -12.46 -1.20 2.98
CA ILE A 40 -13.44 -0.68 2.02
C ILE A 40 -14.56 0.06 2.75
N GLU A 41 -15.07 -0.52 3.83
CA GLU A 41 -16.08 0.12 4.67
C GLU A 41 -15.59 1.45 5.25
N ASP A 42 -14.36 1.49 5.73
CA ASP A 42 -13.74 2.68 6.30
C ASP A 42 -13.13 3.62 5.25
N LYS A 43 -13.22 3.25 3.97
CA LYS A 43 -12.64 4.01 2.84
C LYS A 43 -11.12 4.17 2.92
N LEU A 44 -10.43 3.17 3.45
CA LEU A 44 -8.98 3.14 3.66
C LEU A 44 -8.26 2.13 2.75
N GLY A 45 -8.81 1.87 1.58
CA GLY A 45 -8.21 1.02 0.57
C GLY A 45 -8.16 1.70 -0.79
N TRP A 46 -7.06 1.57 -1.51
CA TRP A 46 -6.84 2.18 -2.83
C TRP A 46 -6.22 1.20 -3.80
N LYS A 47 -6.46 1.45 -5.08
CA LYS A 47 -5.84 0.71 -6.19
C LYS A 47 -5.33 1.68 -7.24
N VAL A 48 -4.34 1.22 -8.00
CA VAL A 48 -3.87 1.90 -9.20
C VAL A 48 -4.12 0.99 -10.38
N GLU A 49 -4.76 1.53 -11.41
CA GLU A 49 -5.06 0.83 -12.64
C GLU A 49 -4.50 1.56 -13.85
N LYS A 50 -4.20 0.80 -14.89
CA LYS A 50 -3.88 1.33 -16.21
C LYS A 50 -4.58 0.47 -17.26
N ASP A 51 -5.39 1.10 -18.11
CA ASP A 51 -6.16 0.43 -19.16
C ASP A 51 -7.02 -0.73 -18.61
N GLY A 52 -7.62 -0.53 -17.43
CA GLY A 52 -8.48 -1.51 -16.78
C GLY A 52 -7.74 -2.63 -16.05
N VAL A 53 -6.41 -2.61 -16.04
CA VAL A 53 -5.58 -3.61 -15.37
C VAL A 53 -5.04 -3.05 -14.05
N MET A 54 -5.24 -3.80 -12.97
CA MET A 54 -4.70 -3.42 -11.66
C MET A 54 -3.18 -3.59 -11.64
N LEU A 55 -2.47 -2.52 -11.31
CA LEU A 55 -1.01 -2.52 -11.16
C LEU A 55 -0.57 -2.71 -9.71
N GLY A 56 -1.42 -2.35 -8.77
CA GLY A 56 -1.15 -2.47 -7.35
C GLY A 56 -2.29 -1.96 -6.51
N PHE A 57 -2.21 -2.24 -5.21
CA PHE A 57 -3.21 -1.79 -4.24
C PHE A 57 -2.57 -1.57 -2.87
N ALA A 58 -3.27 -0.81 -2.04
CA ALA A 58 -2.88 -0.57 -0.66
C ALA A 58 -4.08 -0.70 0.26
N VAL A 59 -3.87 -1.27 1.42
CA VAL A 59 -4.86 -1.42 2.48
C VAL A 59 -4.28 -0.87 3.77
N VAL A 60 -5.02 0.01 4.41
CA VAL A 60 -4.60 0.68 5.64
C VAL A 60 -5.71 0.51 6.67
N GLU A 61 -5.35 0.41 7.92
CA GLU A 61 -6.34 0.39 9.00
C GLU A 61 -5.93 1.34 10.13
N GLU A 62 -6.89 1.78 10.91
CA GLU A 62 -6.61 2.62 12.06
C GLU A 62 -5.98 1.79 13.18
N PHE A 63 -4.92 2.32 13.76
CA PHE A 63 -4.16 1.67 14.82
C PHE A 63 -3.87 2.70 15.93
N GLY A 64 -4.81 2.82 16.87
CA GLY A 64 -4.76 3.86 17.87
C GLY A 64 -4.88 5.24 17.22
N ASP A 65 -3.92 6.10 17.47
CA ASP A 65 -3.81 7.43 16.87
C ASP A 65 -3.00 7.45 15.56
N LYS A 66 -2.61 6.28 15.06
CA LYS A 66 -1.81 6.11 13.84
C LYS A 66 -2.56 5.32 12.78
N LEU A 67 -2.02 5.28 11.57
CA LEU A 67 -2.46 4.36 10.52
C LEU A 67 -1.45 3.23 10.37
N LEU A 68 -1.95 2.01 10.28
CA LEU A 68 -1.15 0.82 10.00
C LEU A 68 -1.33 0.44 8.52
N VAL A 69 -0.22 0.39 7.79
CA VAL A 69 -0.23 -0.13 6.42
C VAL A 69 -0.23 -1.66 6.51
N THR A 70 -1.37 -2.28 6.25
CA THR A 70 -1.52 -3.73 6.31
C THR A 70 -1.10 -4.40 5.02
N SER A 71 -1.27 -3.73 3.89
CA SER A 71 -0.86 -4.24 2.59
C SER A 71 -0.45 -3.09 1.68
N LEU A 72 0.67 -3.22 1.03
CA LEU A 72 1.13 -2.34 -0.04
C LEU A 72 1.77 -3.26 -1.09
N VAL A 73 1.00 -3.60 -2.10
CA VAL A 73 1.36 -4.61 -3.09
C VAL A 73 1.36 -3.97 -4.47
N VAL A 74 2.47 -4.08 -5.17
CA VAL A 74 2.62 -3.59 -6.55
C VAL A 74 3.23 -4.71 -7.38
N GLY A 75 2.74 -4.89 -8.58
CA GLY A 75 3.25 -5.88 -9.51
C GLY A 75 4.75 -5.75 -9.71
N LYS A 76 5.43 -6.88 -9.84
CA LYS A 76 6.88 -6.97 -9.94
C LYS A 76 7.47 -6.00 -10.97
N GLU A 77 6.79 -5.83 -12.11
CA GLU A 77 7.22 -4.94 -13.19
C GLU A 77 7.07 -3.46 -12.88
N TYR A 78 6.26 -3.12 -11.87
CA TYR A 78 5.88 -1.74 -11.53
C TYR A 78 6.40 -1.29 -10.17
N ARG A 79 7.18 -2.16 -9.48
CA ARG A 79 7.71 -1.85 -8.14
C ARG A 79 8.70 -0.69 -8.19
N ALA A 80 8.67 0.14 -7.15
CA ALA A 80 9.47 1.35 -7.02
C ALA A 80 9.24 2.35 -8.16
N GLY A 81 8.16 2.18 -8.94
CA GLY A 81 7.76 3.07 -10.02
C GLY A 81 6.61 3.99 -9.61
N LYS A 82 5.97 4.56 -10.63
CA LYS A 82 4.87 5.52 -10.45
C LYS A 82 3.69 4.96 -9.67
N ALA A 83 3.33 3.68 -9.87
CA ALA A 83 2.23 3.05 -9.15
C ALA A 83 2.50 3.02 -7.65
N THR A 84 3.70 2.62 -7.24
CA THR A 84 4.13 2.62 -5.83
C THR A 84 4.07 4.03 -5.26
N TRP A 85 4.59 5.01 -6.00
CA TRP A 85 4.57 6.40 -5.60
C TRP A 85 3.16 6.93 -5.39
N MET A 86 2.23 6.63 -6.30
CA MET A 86 0.84 7.08 -6.20
C MET A 86 0.15 6.52 -4.95
N LEU A 87 0.32 5.22 -4.69
CA LEU A 87 -0.26 4.57 -3.52
C LEU A 87 0.34 5.13 -2.22
N PHE A 88 1.65 5.25 -2.16
CA PHE A 88 2.33 5.74 -0.97
C PHE A 88 2.00 7.20 -0.66
N LYS A 89 1.96 8.03 -1.70
CA LYS A 89 1.53 9.44 -1.57
C LYS A 89 0.13 9.54 -0.98
N GLN A 90 -0.79 8.68 -1.44
CA GLN A 90 -2.15 8.66 -0.93
C GLN A 90 -2.20 8.23 0.54
N ILE A 91 -1.40 7.23 0.92
CA ILE A 91 -1.31 6.79 2.31
C ILE A 91 -0.80 7.93 3.21
N LEU A 92 0.24 8.64 2.78
CA LEU A 92 0.76 9.78 3.54
C LEU A 92 -0.27 10.88 3.69
N LYS A 93 -1.00 11.19 2.62
CA LYS A 93 -2.07 12.18 2.65
C LYS A 93 -3.16 11.81 3.65
N GLU A 94 -3.55 10.54 3.66
CA GLU A 94 -4.57 10.04 4.58
C GLU A 94 -4.09 10.06 6.03
N SER A 95 -2.81 9.75 6.28
CA SER A 95 -2.25 9.76 7.64
C SER A 95 -2.23 11.15 8.26
N GLY A 96 -2.04 12.19 7.44
CA GLY A 96 -1.92 13.56 7.94
C GLY A 96 -0.86 13.66 9.03
N ASP A 97 -1.22 14.18 10.20
CA ASP A 97 -0.32 14.33 11.35
C ASP A 97 -0.27 13.09 12.24
N ARG A 98 -1.04 12.03 11.91
CA ARG A 98 -1.17 10.87 12.79
C ARG A 98 0.06 9.97 12.83
N GLY A 99 0.84 9.94 11.78
CA GLY A 99 1.96 8.99 11.66
C GLY A 99 1.53 7.64 11.09
N LEU A 100 2.52 6.93 10.56
CA LEU A 100 2.33 5.63 9.91
C LEU A 100 3.12 4.54 10.62
N VAL A 101 2.49 3.38 10.75
CA VAL A 101 3.17 2.15 11.15
C VAL A 101 3.19 1.23 9.94
N TYR A 102 4.38 0.73 9.59
CA TYR A 102 4.56 -0.20 8.49
C TYR A 102 5.70 -1.16 8.84
N ILE A 103 5.42 -2.45 8.75
CA ILE A 103 6.41 -3.49 9.01
C ILE A 103 6.74 -4.14 7.66
N PRO A 104 7.87 -3.80 7.03
CA PRO A 104 8.28 -4.43 5.78
C PRO A 104 8.54 -5.92 5.97
N ILE A 105 8.03 -6.74 5.06
CA ILE A 105 8.23 -8.19 5.10
C ILE A 105 9.68 -8.54 4.78
N HIS A 106 10.31 -7.78 3.90
CA HIS A 106 11.71 -7.99 3.49
C HIS A 106 12.57 -6.78 3.83
N LYS A 107 13.77 -7.03 4.36
CA LYS A 107 14.72 -5.98 4.71
C LYS A 107 15.18 -5.14 3.52
N ASP A 108 15.13 -5.71 2.32
CA ASP A 108 15.55 -5.05 1.09
C ASP A 108 14.48 -4.18 0.45
N MET A 109 13.27 -4.16 1.03
CA MET A 109 12.23 -3.26 0.55
C MET A 109 12.64 -1.81 0.77
N TRP A 110 12.37 -0.96 -0.22
CA TRP A 110 12.65 0.47 -0.12
C TRP A 110 12.05 1.12 1.14
N ALA A 111 10.87 0.66 1.53
CA ALA A 111 10.18 1.17 2.72
C ALA A 111 10.96 0.91 4.01
N SER A 112 11.83 -0.12 4.05
CA SER A 112 12.63 -0.40 5.24
C SER A 112 13.57 0.74 5.59
N LYS A 113 13.99 1.52 4.59
CA LYS A 113 14.87 2.69 4.78
C LYS A 113 14.13 3.86 5.43
N LEU A 114 12.81 3.88 5.33
CA LEU A 114 11.96 4.92 5.90
C LEU A 114 11.42 4.55 7.28
N CYS A 115 11.60 3.27 7.68
CA CYS A 115 11.08 2.75 8.94
C CYS A 115 12.14 2.75 10.02
N LYS A 116 11.71 3.11 11.23
CA LYS A 116 12.49 2.91 12.46
C LYS A 116 11.53 2.34 13.49
N ASP A 117 11.86 1.15 14.00
CA ASP A 117 11.04 0.45 15.00
C ASP A 117 9.57 0.26 14.57
N GLY A 118 9.38 -0.03 13.27
CA GLY A 118 8.06 -0.23 12.70
C GLY A 118 7.31 1.05 12.33
N GLU A 119 7.86 2.22 12.66
CA GLU A 119 7.25 3.50 12.32
C GLU A 119 7.91 4.14 11.12
N ILE A 120 7.12 4.77 10.26
CA ILE A 120 7.63 5.56 9.13
C ILE A 120 7.87 6.99 9.60
N ASN A 121 9.06 7.49 9.32
CA ASN A 121 9.37 8.91 9.49
C ASN A 121 8.64 9.70 8.37
N ASN A 122 7.57 10.38 8.74
CA ASN A 122 6.73 11.10 7.78
C ASN A 122 7.48 12.21 7.03
N VAL A 123 8.44 12.87 7.68
CA VAL A 123 9.25 13.92 7.03
C VAL A 123 10.08 13.31 5.91
N ARG A 124 10.80 12.23 6.19
CA ARG A 124 11.59 11.51 5.18
C ARG A 124 10.73 10.94 4.07
N ALA A 125 9.58 10.39 4.43
CA ALA A 125 8.64 9.84 3.47
C ALA A 125 8.13 10.93 2.53
N GLN A 126 7.79 12.10 3.05
CA GLN A 126 7.34 13.23 2.24
C GLN A 126 8.45 13.73 1.32
N GLU A 127 9.68 13.83 1.81
CA GLU A 127 10.84 14.19 0.99
C GLU A 127 11.04 13.21 -0.17
N TRP A 128 10.89 11.93 0.10
CA TRP A 128 10.99 10.88 -0.93
C TRP A 128 9.89 11.04 -1.99
N VAL A 129 8.65 11.25 -1.55
CA VAL A 129 7.51 11.48 -2.44
C VAL A 129 7.75 12.71 -3.32
N ASP A 130 8.19 13.81 -2.73
CA ASP A 130 8.46 15.06 -3.44
C ASP A 130 9.59 14.91 -4.46
N LYS A 131 10.65 14.20 -4.10
CA LYS A 131 11.77 13.92 -4.99
C LYS A 131 11.34 13.07 -6.18
N LEU A 132 10.53 12.04 -5.96
CA LEU A 132 10.06 11.19 -7.04
C LEU A 132 9.01 11.87 -7.93
N ALA A 133 8.24 12.79 -7.39
CA ALA A 133 7.26 13.56 -8.14
C ALA A 133 7.89 14.31 -9.33
N LYS A 134 9.16 14.68 -9.23
CA LYS A 134 9.90 15.34 -10.31
C LYS A 134 10.16 14.44 -11.52
N ARG A 135 10.01 13.12 -11.36
CA ARG A 135 10.18 12.16 -12.45
C ARG A 135 8.88 11.92 -13.22
N TRP A 136 7.77 12.29 -12.65
CA TRP A 136 6.43 12.02 -13.15
C TRP A 136 5.56 13.29 -13.06
#